data_0fd0acf83336fe13cda0ec5bb1651669
#
_entry.id   0fd0acf83336fe13cda0ec5bb1651669
#
_cell.length_a   1.000
_cell.length_b   1.000
_cell.length_c   1.000
_cell.angle_alpha   90.00
_cell.angle_beta   90.00
_cell.angle_gamma   90.00
#
_symmetry.space_group_name_H-M   'P 1'
#
loop_
_entity.id
_entity.type
_entity.pdbx_description
1 polymer ?
#
loop_
_entity_poly.entity_id
_entity_poly.type
_entity_poly.pdbx_seq_one_letter_code
_entity_poly.pdbx_strand_id
1 'polypeptide(L)' 'MASMVLKHLYHARGSDGNDYEIHVYVEPASHENAHIERLARVCLADGGELRVLSKRHYQIVSSGVMLEAHDPGAI' A
#
# COMPACT_ATOMS: atom_id res chain seq x y z
N MET A 1 4.76 10.50 -19.69
CA MET A 1 5.35 9.96 -18.46
C MET A 1 4.25 9.54 -17.51
N ALA A 2 4.27 8.30 -17.09
CA ALA A 2 3.25 7.80 -16.16
C ALA A 2 3.51 8.34 -14.77
N SER A 3 2.48 8.82 -14.09
CA SER A 3 2.57 9.28 -12.73
C SER A 3 1.74 8.39 -11.82
N MET A 4 2.24 8.14 -10.63
CA MET A 4 1.51 7.36 -9.65
C MET A 4 0.50 8.24 -8.94
N VAL A 5 -0.68 7.68 -8.68
CA VAL A 5 -1.77 8.38 -8.01
C VAL A 5 -2.12 7.62 -6.74
N LEU A 6 -2.28 8.35 -5.65
CA LEU A 6 -2.74 7.74 -4.39
C LEU A 6 -4.18 7.31 -4.56
N LYS A 7 -4.41 6.00 -4.51
CA LYS A 7 -5.74 5.42 -4.72
C LYS A 7 -6.43 5.06 -3.42
N HIS A 8 -5.67 4.47 -2.50
CA HIS A 8 -6.20 4.03 -1.22
C HIS A 8 -5.30 4.46 -0.08
N LEU A 9 -5.93 4.74 1.05
CA LEU A 9 -5.23 5.06 2.28
C LEU A 9 -5.99 4.34 3.39
N TYR A 10 -5.29 3.48 4.14
CA TYR A 10 -5.90 2.79 5.26
C TYR A 10 -4.89 2.54 6.37
N HIS A 11 -5.40 2.13 7.53
CA HIS A 11 -4.57 1.93 8.71
C HIS A 11 -4.34 0.46 8.97
N ALA A 12 -3.18 0.16 9.56
CA ALA A 12 -2.80 -1.19 9.93
C ALA A 12 -2.18 -1.17 11.33
N ARG A 13 -2.32 -2.27 12.04
CA ARG A 13 -1.71 -2.46 13.36
C ARG A 13 -0.39 -3.21 13.17
N GLY A 14 0.68 -2.67 13.73
CA GLY A 14 1.98 -3.31 13.72
C GLY A 14 2.15 -4.31 14.85
N SER A 15 3.02 -5.29 14.65
CA SER A 15 3.37 -6.25 15.68
C SER A 15 4.09 -5.62 16.86
N ASP A 16 4.58 -4.40 16.68
CA ASP A 16 5.21 -3.62 17.74
C ASP A 16 4.19 -2.83 18.58
N GLY A 17 2.89 -2.95 18.27
CA GLY A 17 1.83 -2.25 18.98
C GLY A 17 1.51 -0.87 18.46
N ASN A 18 2.22 -0.40 17.46
CA ASN A 18 1.97 0.91 16.85
C ASN A 18 1.00 0.81 15.68
N ASP A 19 0.31 1.92 15.41
CA ASP A 19 -0.55 2.02 14.24
C ASP A 19 0.23 2.67 13.11
N TYR A 20 0.01 2.17 11.90
CA TYR A 20 0.68 2.66 10.70
C TYR A 20 -0.35 3.01 9.65
N GLU A 21 0.00 3.97 8.81
CA GLU A 21 -0.85 4.38 7.69
C GLU A 21 -0.24 3.84 6.41
N ILE A 22 -1.06 3.11 5.65
CA ILE A 22 -0.63 2.48 4.40
C ILE A 22 -1.19 3.27 3.24
N HIS A 23 -0.30 3.63 2.31
CA HIS A 23 -0.65 4.35 1.09
C HIS A 23 -0.49 3.40 -0.09
N VAL A 24 -1.55 3.28 -0.89
CA VAL A 24 -1.53 2.46 -2.10
C VAL A 24 -1.57 3.38 -3.30
N TYR A 25 -0.54 3.33 -4.11
CA TYR A 25 -0.44 4.09 -5.34
C TYR A 25 -0.72 3.19 -6.53
N VAL A 26 -1.42 3.73 -7.50
CA VAL A 26 -1.68 3.04 -8.76
C VAL A 26 -1.15 3.86 -9.91
N GLU A 27 -0.89 3.19 -11.02
CA GLU A 27 -0.46 3.82 -12.25
C GLU A 27 -1.61 3.72 -13.23
N PRO A 28 -2.28 4.85 -13.53
CA PRO A 28 -3.39 4.81 -14.47
C PRO A 28 -2.89 4.52 -15.88
N ALA A 29 -3.68 3.79 -16.64
CA ALA A 29 -3.36 3.52 -18.04
C ALA A 29 -3.44 4.81 -18.84
N SER A 30 -2.48 5.01 -19.73
CA SER A 30 -2.39 6.20 -20.55
C SER A 30 -2.93 6.01 -21.96
N HIS A 31 -3.67 4.92 -22.19
CA HIS A 31 -4.21 4.57 -23.49
C HIS A 31 -5.73 4.53 -23.48
N GLU A 32 -6.30 4.00 -24.53
CA GLU A 32 -7.74 3.80 -24.65
C GLU A 32 -8.32 2.92 -23.54
N ASN A 33 -7.46 2.16 -22.85
CA ASN A 33 -7.88 1.36 -21.71
C ASN A 33 -7.60 2.13 -20.40
N ALA A 34 -7.89 3.42 -20.39
CA ALA A 34 -7.56 4.29 -19.26
C ALA A 34 -8.28 3.92 -17.97
N HIS A 35 -9.30 3.11 -18.04
CA HIS A 35 -9.99 2.60 -16.85
C HIS A 35 -9.26 1.46 -16.17
N ILE A 36 -8.20 0.93 -16.80
CA ILE A 36 -7.38 -0.14 -16.23
C ILE A 36 -6.25 0.49 -15.43
N GLU A 37 -6.19 0.17 -14.17
CA GLU A 37 -5.16 0.66 -13.27
C GLU A 37 -4.26 -0.47 -12.82
N ARG A 38 -2.99 -0.18 -12.63
CA ARG A 38 -2.00 -1.16 -12.20
C ARG A 38 -1.48 -0.75 -10.82
N LEU A 39 -1.34 -1.73 -9.94
CA LEU A 39 -0.72 -1.49 -8.65
C LEU A 39 0.73 -1.07 -8.87
N ALA A 40 1.06 0.15 -8.46
CA ALA A 40 2.40 0.69 -8.67
C ALA A 40 3.25 0.57 -7.40
N ARG A 41 2.67 0.89 -6.25
CA ARG A 41 3.43 0.90 -5.01
C ARG A 41 2.52 0.84 -3.80
N VAL A 42 2.96 0.11 -2.78
CA VAL A 42 2.35 0.11 -1.45
C VAL A 42 3.44 0.52 -0.48
N CYS A 43 3.20 1.57 0.31
CA CYS A 43 4.20 2.08 1.22
C CYS A 43 3.56 2.72 2.44
N LEU A 44 4.40 3.07 3.43
CA LEU A 44 3.96 3.83 4.60
C LEU A 44 3.81 5.30 4.24
N ALA A 45 3.10 6.05 5.09
CA ALA A 45 2.89 7.48 4.90
C ALA A 45 4.21 8.26 4.81
N ASP A 46 5.23 7.79 5.51
CA ASP A 46 6.56 8.43 5.50
C ASP A 46 7.43 7.97 4.33
N GLY A 47 6.88 7.17 3.42
CA GLY A 47 7.62 6.63 2.30
C GLY A 47 8.31 5.30 2.56
N GLY A 48 8.16 4.74 3.76
CA GLY A 48 8.77 3.46 4.12
C GLY A 48 8.28 2.33 3.24
N GLU A 49 9.21 1.51 2.75
CA GLU A 49 8.89 0.43 1.85
C GLU A 49 8.22 -0.73 2.55
N LEU A 50 7.19 -1.28 1.92
CA LEU A 50 6.44 -2.42 2.45
C LEU A 50 6.54 -3.61 1.51
N ARG A 51 6.58 -4.80 2.11
CA ARG A 51 6.45 -6.06 1.39
C ARG A 51 5.05 -6.59 1.62
N VAL A 52 4.34 -6.93 0.55
CA VAL A 52 3.01 -7.53 0.65
C VAL A 52 3.19 -9.03 0.86
N LEU A 53 2.75 -9.54 2.00
CA LEU A 53 2.88 -10.96 2.34
C LEU A 53 1.65 -11.74 1.92
N SER A 54 0.49 -11.18 2.18
CA SER A 54 -0.78 -11.76 1.80
C SER A 54 -1.83 -10.65 1.88
N LYS A 55 -3.07 -10.97 1.59
CA LYS A 55 -4.15 -9.98 1.69
C LYS A 55 -4.21 -9.44 3.11
N ARG A 56 -4.12 -8.12 3.25
CA ARG A 56 -4.15 -7.39 4.52
C ARG A 56 -2.92 -7.60 5.41
N HIS A 57 -1.90 -8.30 4.91
CA HIS A 57 -0.68 -8.53 5.70
C HIS A 57 0.52 -7.98 4.96
N TYR A 58 1.30 -7.17 5.67
CA TYR A 58 2.48 -6.50 5.11
C TYR A 58 3.63 -6.59 6.09
N GLN A 59 4.83 -6.31 5.60
CA GLN A 59 6.02 -6.23 6.44
C GLN A 59 6.80 -4.98 6.08
N ILE A 60 7.19 -4.21 7.09
CA ILE A 60 8.06 -3.06 6.89
C ILE A 60 9.45 -3.59 6.61
N VAL A 61 9.98 -3.28 5.42
CA VAL A 61 11.25 -3.83 4.98
C VAL A 61 12.41 -3.40 5.88
N SER A 62 12.40 -2.13 6.31
CA SER A 62 13.50 -1.59 7.11
C SER A 62 13.57 -2.11 8.53
N SER A 63 12.43 -2.38 9.16
CA SER A 63 12.38 -2.78 10.56
C SER A 63 11.95 -4.22 10.79
N GLY A 64 11.34 -4.84 9.78
CA GLY A 64 10.81 -6.19 9.91
C GLY A 64 9.47 -6.27 10.63
N VAL A 65 8.89 -5.14 11.01
CA VAL A 65 7.61 -5.11 11.71
C VAL A 65 6.51 -5.64 10.79
N MET A 66 5.69 -6.54 11.33
CA MET A 66 4.54 -7.08 10.59
C MET A 66 3.33 -6.20 10.79
N LEU A 67 2.58 -5.95 9.72
CA LEU A 67 1.39 -5.13 9.75
C LEU A 67 0.17 -5.93 9.34
N GLU A 68 -0.94 -5.66 10.01
CA GLU A 68 -2.23 -6.24 9.63
C GLU A 68 -3.22 -5.10 9.42
N ALA A 69 -3.73 -4.99 8.20
CA ALA A 69 -4.73 -3.99 7.86
C ALA A 69 -6.12 -4.50 8.21
N HIS A 70 -6.93 -3.63 8.80
CA HIS A 70 -8.30 -3.98 9.22
C HIS A 70 -9.35 -3.41 8.29
N ASP A 71 -8.94 -2.64 7.30
CA ASP A 71 -9.85 -2.04 6.34
C ASP A 71 -10.34 -3.09 5.35
N PRO A 72 -11.66 -3.24 5.14
CA PRO A 72 -12.17 -4.22 4.19
C PRO A 72 -11.74 -3.96 2.75
N GLY A 73 -11.31 -2.73 2.45
CA GLY A 73 -10.78 -2.40 1.13
C GLY A 73 -9.29 -2.70 0.96
N ALA A 74 -8.61 -3.19 2.00
CA ALA A 74 -7.19 -3.48 1.93
C ALA A 74 -6.91 -4.63 0.96
N ILE A 75 -5.81 -4.51 0.25
CA ILE A 75 -5.36 -5.49 -0.73
C ILE A 75 -4.15 -6.25 -0.22
#